data_d1fafb2e875f65486aa437f3d5acf242
#
_entry.id   d1fafb2e875f65486aa437f3d5acf242
#
_cell.length_a   1.000
_cell.length_b   1.000
_cell.length_c   1.000
_cell.angle_alpha   90.00
_cell.angle_beta   90.00
_cell.angle_gamma   90.00
#
_symmetry.space_group_name_H-M   'P 1'
#
loop_
_entity.id
_entity.type
_entity.pdbx_description
1 polymer ?
#
loop_
_entity_poly.entity_id
_entity_poly.type
_entity_poly.pdbx_seq_one_letter_code
_entity_poly.pdbx_strand_id
1 'polypeptide(L)'
;NRITLKNWFQLRLKEGLTVFRDQEFSSDVNSRAVQRISDVKKLRTLQFPEDSGPMAHPVRPEFYIEMNNFYTMTVYEKGSEVIRMIYTILGKELFRKGMDLYFERFDGQAVTTEDFVQAMEDAVNMQKGLKGESAQAKYDLDKDNLIDFSQFKLWYSQSGTPNIAVNRSYDEKSNALSINFTQNIKPDRNQSVKLPMFIPVKFGLIAPDGREIENTPQMLILKDKSQTFEFKNTSKGTLPSLFRGFSAPVVINTDFTPEELAFLMAND
;
A
#
# COMPACT_ATOMS: atom_id res chain seq x y z
N ASN A 1 15.91 -12.31 18.61
CA ASN A 1 16.30 -11.47 17.45
C ASN A 1 17.36 -12.19 16.62
N ARG A 2 16.95 -13.05 15.68
CA ARG A 2 17.89 -13.76 14.80
C ARG A 2 18.56 -12.81 13.80
N ILE A 3 17.83 -11.78 13.36
CA ILE A 3 18.32 -10.71 12.49
C ILE A 3 18.23 -9.42 13.29
N THR A 4 19.28 -8.60 13.27
CA THR A 4 19.33 -7.32 13.97
C THR A 4 19.43 -6.13 13.01
N LEU A 5 19.40 -4.93 13.53
CA LEU A 5 19.44 -3.68 12.75
C LEU A 5 20.88 -3.24 12.55
N LYS A 6 21.24 -2.80 11.34
CA LYS A 6 22.57 -2.27 11.05
C LYS A 6 22.87 -0.98 11.83
N ASN A 7 21.85 -0.17 12.07
CA ASN A 7 21.92 1.06 12.86
C ASN A 7 20.51 1.49 13.29
N TRP A 8 20.41 2.52 14.13
CA TRP A 8 19.14 3.02 14.65
C TRP A 8 18.19 3.58 13.58
N PHE A 9 18.69 4.03 12.43
CA PHE A 9 17.84 4.47 11.31
C PHE A 9 16.99 3.33 10.74
N GLN A 10 17.34 2.07 11.01
CA GLN A 10 16.58 0.90 10.59
C GLN A 10 15.51 0.44 11.62
N LEU A 11 15.28 1.21 12.70
CA LEU A 11 14.43 0.83 13.83
C LEU A 11 13.06 0.30 13.40
N ARG A 12 12.43 0.91 12.40
CA ARG A 12 11.13 0.49 11.86
C ARG A 12 11.12 -0.92 11.29
N LEU A 13 12.27 -1.43 10.82
CA LEU A 13 12.36 -2.81 10.31
C LEU A 13 12.03 -3.81 11.43
N LYS A 14 12.39 -3.47 12.65
CA LYS A 14 12.01 -4.20 13.84
C LYS A 14 10.57 -3.81 14.29
N GLU A 15 10.31 -2.55 14.53
CA GLU A 15 9.05 -2.09 15.14
C GLU A 15 7.87 -2.22 14.19
N GLY A 16 7.99 -1.77 12.93
CA GLY A 16 6.93 -1.92 11.93
C GLY A 16 6.59 -3.38 11.62
N LEU A 17 7.60 -4.25 11.53
CA LEU A 17 7.35 -5.69 11.32
C LEU A 17 6.69 -6.34 12.55
N THR A 18 7.05 -5.91 13.75
CA THR A 18 6.43 -6.40 14.99
C THR A 18 4.97 -5.99 15.05
N VAL A 19 4.65 -4.70 14.79
CA VAL A 19 3.27 -4.21 14.76
C VAL A 19 2.45 -4.92 13.69
N PHE A 20 2.99 -5.07 12.46
CA PHE A 20 2.32 -5.82 11.40
C PHE A 20 1.99 -7.26 11.81
N ARG A 21 2.93 -7.96 12.45
CA ARG A 21 2.71 -9.34 12.91
C ARG A 21 1.71 -9.42 14.06
N ASP A 22 1.74 -8.46 14.97
CA ASP A 22 0.76 -8.35 16.05
C ASP A 22 -0.66 -8.15 15.50
N GLN A 23 -0.83 -7.22 14.55
CA GLN A 23 -2.10 -6.97 13.87
C GLN A 23 -2.60 -8.21 13.12
N GLU A 24 -1.73 -8.93 12.39
CA GLU A 24 -2.12 -10.17 11.69
C GLU A 24 -2.47 -11.29 12.66
N PHE A 25 -1.71 -11.46 13.75
CA PHE A 25 -2.03 -12.44 14.79
C PHE A 25 -3.39 -12.12 15.45
N SER A 26 -3.61 -10.87 15.85
CA SER A 26 -4.89 -10.42 16.42
C SER A 26 -6.05 -10.62 15.45
N SER A 27 -5.82 -10.42 14.15
CA SER A 27 -6.80 -10.68 13.09
C SER A 27 -7.13 -12.16 12.94
N ASP A 28 -6.14 -13.05 13.11
CA ASP A 28 -6.34 -14.50 12.99
C ASP A 28 -7.06 -15.10 14.22
N VAL A 29 -6.88 -14.52 15.42
CA VAL A 29 -7.51 -14.99 16.67
C VAL A 29 -8.89 -14.38 16.89
N ASN A 30 -9.17 -13.21 16.29
CA ASN A 30 -10.41 -12.45 16.45
C ASN A 30 -11.09 -12.19 15.10
N SER A 31 -11.82 -11.08 14.99
CA SER A 31 -12.42 -10.63 13.74
C SER A 31 -11.43 -9.78 12.94
N ARG A 32 -11.02 -10.28 11.77
CA ARG A 32 -10.11 -9.58 10.86
C ARG A 32 -10.64 -8.20 10.44
N ALA A 33 -11.92 -8.10 10.16
CA ALA A 33 -12.54 -6.83 9.77
C ALA A 33 -12.52 -5.82 10.92
N VAL A 34 -12.89 -6.24 12.13
CA VAL A 34 -12.90 -5.37 13.32
C VAL A 34 -11.50 -4.92 13.68
N GLN A 35 -10.52 -5.84 13.64
CA GLN A 35 -9.11 -5.51 13.88
C GLN A 35 -8.62 -4.47 12.86
N ARG A 36 -8.89 -4.69 11.56
CA ARG A 36 -8.47 -3.76 10.53
C ARG A 36 -9.07 -2.37 10.68
N ILE A 37 -10.36 -2.26 11.02
CA ILE A 37 -11.02 -0.99 11.30
C ILE A 37 -10.33 -0.27 12.47
N SER A 38 -9.98 -0.99 13.52
CA SER A 38 -9.27 -0.44 14.69
C SER A 38 -7.88 0.09 14.31
N ASP A 39 -7.11 -0.68 13.54
CA ASP A 39 -5.76 -0.30 13.09
C ASP A 39 -5.82 0.96 12.21
N VAL A 40 -6.75 1.00 11.24
CA VAL A 40 -6.95 2.16 10.36
C VAL A 40 -7.39 3.38 11.15
N LYS A 41 -8.30 3.21 12.12
CA LYS A 41 -8.71 4.29 13.00
C LYS A 41 -7.52 4.88 13.77
N LYS A 42 -6.69 4.04 14.37
CA LYS A 42 -5.47 4.44 15.09
C LYS A 42 -4.52 5.21 14.16
N LEU A 43 -4.25 4.68 12.97
CA LEU A 43 -3.41 5.33 11.97
C LEU A 43 -3.93 6.73 11.60
N ARG A 44 -5.20 6.83 11.23
CA ARG A 44 -5.81 8.10 10.78
C ARG A 44 -5.94 9.14 11.89
N THR A 45 -6.15 8.72 13.14
CA THR A 45 -6.33 9.66 14.27
C THR A 45 -5.04 10.10 14.94
N LEU A 46 -3.97 9.31 14.84
CA LEU A 46 -2.70 9.60 15.51
C LEU A 46 -1.55 9.85 14.52
N GLN A 47 -1.35 8.95 13.55
CA GLN A 47 -0.21 9.04 12.65
C GLN A 47 -0.40 10.08 11.54
N PHE A 48 -1.57 10.21 10.94
CA PHE A 48 -1.82 11.24 9.91
C PHE A 48 -1.66 12.67 10.45
N PRO A 49 -2.13 13.01 11.67
CA PRO A 49 -1.80 14.29 12.30
C PRO A 49 -0.29 14.48 12.54
N GLU A 50 0.42 13.46 12.97
CA GLU A 50 1.89 13.50 13.14
C GLU A 50 2.58 13.81 11.79
N ASP A 51 2.15 13.14 10.71
CA ASP A 51 2.72 13.27 9.37
C ASP A 51 2.37 14.61 8.68
N SER A 52 1.34 15.31 9.15
CA SER A 52 0.93 16.63 8.67
C SER A 52 1.45 17.80 9.51
N GLY A 53 2.04 17.51 10.66
CA GLY A 53 2.51 18.46 11.63
C GLY A 53 4.01 18.83 11.48
N PRO A 54 4.52 19.66 12.40
CA PRO A 54 5.91 20.08 12.39
C PRO A 54 6.91 18.95 12.72
N MET A 55 6.40 17.85 13.27
CA MET A 55 7.16 16.64 13.62
C MET A 55 7.19 15.61 12.49
N ALA A 56 6.65 15.93 11.32
CA ALA A 56 6.66 15.02 10.17
C ALA A 56 8.08 14.58 9.82
N HIS A 57 8.25 13.29 9.66
CA HIS A 57 9.52 12.68 9.30
C HIS A 57 9.30 11.40 8.49
N PRO A 58 10.30 10.94 7.70
CA PRO A 58 10.22 9.67 6.99
C PRO A 58 10.07 8.49 7.94
N VAL A 59 9.49 7.39 7.49
CA VAL A 59 9.46 6.11 8.22
C VAL A 59 10.88 5.64 8.56
N ARG A 60 11.85 5.94 7.70
CA ARG A 60 13.28 5.85 7.98
C ARG A 60 13.85 7.27 8.19
N PRO A 61 13.96 7.74 9.43
CA PRO A 61 14.59 9.03 9.70
C PRO A 61 16.03 9.07 9.20
N GLU A 62 16.48 10.24 8.78
CA GLU A 62 17.84 10.43 8.26
C GLU A 62 18.79 11.03 9.29
N PHE A 63 18.23 11.63 10.35
CA PHE A 63 19.00 12.24 11.44
C PHE A 63 18.22 12.15 12.75
N TYR A 64 18.92 12.26 13.86
CA TYR A 64 18.34 12.39 15.20
C TYR A 64 19.28 13.17 16.12
N ILE A 65 18.71 13.80 17.13
CA ILE A 65 19.45 14.40 18.24
C ILE A 65 19.47 13.42 19.41
N GLU A 66 18.31 12.83 19.71
CA GLU A 66 18.16 11.81 20.72
C GLU A 66 17.37 10.62 20.16
N MET A 67 17.89 9.40 20.35
CA MET A 67 17.32 8.18 19.81
C MET A 67 15.89 7.92 20.29
N ASN A 68 15.54 8.29 21.51
CA ASN A 68 14.19 8.12 22.05
C ASN A 68 13.12 8.80 21.21
N ASN A 69 13.48 9.83 20.43
CA ASN A 69 12.57 10.53 19.52
C ASN A 69 12.16 9.70 18.28
N PHE A 70 12.76 8.53 18.08
CA PHE A 70 12.37 7.61 16.99
C PHE A 70 11.12 6.76 17.30
N TYR A 71 10.69 6.71 18.55
CA TYR A 71 9.53 5.92 18.97
C TYR A 71 8.22 6.69 18.68
N THR A 72 7.88 6.84 17.39
CA THR A 72 6.77 7.65 16.87
C THR A 72 5.70 6.79 16.21
N MET A 73 4.51 7.32 16.02
CA MET A 73 3.44 6.65 15.26
C MET A 73 3.87 6.38 13.82
N THR A 74 4.71 7.23 13.24
CA THR A 74 5.27 7.04 11.90
C THR A 74 6.16 5.80 11.83
N VAL A 75 7.06 5.59 12.77
CA VAL A 75 7.94 4.42 12.78
C VAL A 75 7.17 3.12 13.03
N TYR A 76 6.20 3.13 13.94
CA TYR A 76 5.41 1.96 14.33
C TYR A 76 4.24 1.69 13.38
N GLU A 77 3.27 2.59 13.34
CA GLU A 77 2.01 2.34 12.64
C GLU A 77 2.15 2.51 11.12
N LYS A 78 2.73 3.62 10.64
CA LYS A 78 3.00 3.77 9.20
C LYS A 78 4.06 2.76 8.73
N GLY A 79 5.05 2.45 9.56
CA GLY A 79 6.01 1.37 9.29
C GLY A 79 5.35 0.02 9.08
N SER A 80 4.34 -0.33 9.88
CA SER A 80 3.55 -1.55 9.69
C SER A 80 2.71 -1.51 8.42
N GLU A 81 2.11 -0.36 8.08
CA GLU A 81 1.34 -0.21 6.85
C GLU A 81 2.22 -0.33 5.58
N VAL A 82 3.46 0.13 5.63
CA VAL A 82 4.40 -0.08 4.51
C VAL A 82 4.68 -1.57 4.30
N ILE A 83 4.84 -2.34 5.38
CA ILE A 83 4.99 -3.81 5.28
C ILE A 83 3.67 -4.44 4.81
N ARG A 84 2.53 -3.96 5.30
CA ARG A 84 1.20 -4.42 4.86
C ARG A 84 0.96 -4.18 3.37
N MET A 85 1.45 -3.08 2.80
CA MET A 85 1.37 -2.86 1.35
C MET A 85 2.15 -3.95 0.58
N ILE A 86 3.37 -4.29 1.01
CA ILE A 86 4.13 -5.40 0.40
C ILE A 86 3.34 -6.72 0.53
N TYR A 87 2.82 -7.02 1.73
CA TYR A 87 1.97 -8.20 1.95
C TYR A 87 0.73 -8.20 1.05
N THR A 88 0.08 -7.05 0.85
CA THR A 88 -1.10 -6.91 -0.01
C THR A 88 -0.75 -7.13 -1.48
N ILE A 89 0.38 -6.61 -1.94
CA ILE A 89 0.88 -6.79 -3.30
C ILE A 89 1.24 -8.26 -3.54
N LEU A 90 2.01 -8.87 -2.66
CA LEU A 90 2.52 -10.24 -2.83
C LEU A 90 1.47 -11.32 -2.54
N GLY A 91 0.56 -11.04 -1.61
CA GLY A 91 -0.30 -12.05 -1.01
C GLY A 91 0.44 -12.92 0.02
N LYS A 92 -0.33 -13.70 0.77
CA LYS A 92 0.15 -14.46 1.93
C LYS A 92 1.30 -15.42 1.60
N GLU A 93 1.17 -16.17 0.50
CA GLU A 93 2.15 -17.21 0.13
C GLU A 93 3.50 -16.63 -0.29
N LEU A 94 3.49 -15.63 -1.19
CA LEU A 94 4.72 -15.01 -1.67
C LEU A 94 5.40 -14.18 -0.60
N PHE A 95 4.62 -13.47 0.23
CA PHE A 95 5.16 -12.77 1.38
C PHE A 95 5.85 -13.74 2.35
N ARG A 96 5.24 -14.92 2.61
CA ARG A 96 5.86 -15.96 3.44
C ARG A 96 7.20 -16.43 2.84
N LYS A 97 7.25 -16.68 1.54
CA LYS A 97 8.50 -17.05 0.86
C LYS A 97 9.55 -15.94 0.92
N GLY A 98 9.11 -14.67 0.80
CA GLY A 98 10.00 -13.52 1.02
C GLY A 98 10.58 -13.49 2.43
N MET A 99 9.76 -13.78 3.44
CA MET A 99 10.22 -13.90 4.82
C MET A 99 11.22 -15.04 5.00
N ASP A 100 10.96 -16.21 4.41
CA ASP A 100 11.86 -17.35 4.49
C ASP A 100 13.22 -17.02 3.83
N LEU A 101 13.20 -16.40 2.64
CA LEU A 101 14.40 -15.94 1.93
C LEU A 101 15.17 -14.88 2.73
N TYR A 102 14.44 -13.96 3.39
CA TYR A 102 15.04 -12.95 4.27
C TYR A 102 15.79 -13.60 5.44
N PHE A 103 15.19 -14.62 6.09
CA PHE A 103 15.85 -15.36 7.15
C PHE A 103 17.02 -16.20 6.63
N GLU A 104 16.89 -16.84 5.49
CA GLU A 104 17.95 -17.64 4.87
C GLU A 104 19.21 -16.78 4.60
N ARG A 105 19.01 -15.58 4.05
CA ARG A 105 20.12 -14.68 3.67
C ARG A 105 20.79 -14.01 4.86
N PHE A 106 20.01 -13.66 5.89
CA PHE A 106 20.43 -12.68 6.88
C PHE A 106 20.40 -13.19 8.32
N ASP A 107 20.21 -14.49 8.56
CA ASP A 107 20.24 -15.04 9.92
C ASP A 107 21.56 -14.72 10.62
N GLY A 108 21.49 -14.21 11.84
CA GLY A 108 22.65 -13.78 12.61
C GLY A 108 23.30 -12.47 12.17
N GLN A 109 22.74 -11.77 11.17
CA GLN A 109 23.34 -10.56 10.60
C GLN A 109 22.59 -9.28 11.01
N ALA A 110 23.26 -8.15 10.78
CA ALA A 110 22.71 -6.80 10.92
C ALA A 110 22.35 -6.25 9.55
N VAL A 111 21.08 -5.86 9.35
CA VAL A 111 20.50 -5.55 8.05
C VAL A 111 19.91 -4.17 7.93
N THR A 112 19.64 -3.77 6.70
CA THR A 112 18.94 -2.55 6.31
C THR A 112 17.52 -2.87 5.84
N THR A 113 16.73 -1.84 5.62
CA THR A 113 15.41 -1.96 5.01
C THR A 113 15.47 -2.41 3.57
N GLU A 114 16.48 -1.95 2.88
CA GLU A 114 16.74 -2.31 1.49
C GLU A 114 16.93 -3.83 1.36
N ASP A 115 17.64 -4.46 2.31
CA ASP A 115 17.83 -5.92 2.36
C ASP A 115 16.48 -6.66 2.52
N PHE A 116 15.60 -6.13 3.36
CA PHE A 116 14.27 -6.70 3.56
C PHE A 116 13.42 -6.58 2.29
N VAL A 117 13.34 -5.37 1.70
CA VAL A 117 12.55 -5.14 0.48
C VAL A 117 13.07 -5.98 -0.69
N GLN A 118 14.41 -6.10 -0.81
CA GLN A 118 15.02 -6.90 -1.87
C GLN A 118 14.71 -8.39 -1.70
N ALA A 119 14.70 -8.91 -0.48
CA ALA A 119 14.30 -10.30 -0.25
C ALA A 119 12.84 -10.58 -0.66
N MET A 120 11.94 -9.60 -0.41
CA MET A 120 10.53 -9.70 -0.85
C MET A 120 10.39 -9.66 -2.38
N GLU A 121 11.13 -8.78 -3.04
CA GLU A 121 11.15 -8.65 -4.50
C GLU A 121 11.71 -9.91 -5.16
N ASP A 122 12.86 -10.40 -4.67
CA ASP A 122 13.53 -11.58 -5.22
C ASP A 122 12.67 -12.84 -5.06
N ALA A 123 11.97 -12.99 -3.94
CA ALA A 123 11.10 -14.15 -3.69
C ALA A 123 10.00 -14.29 -4.75
N VAL A 124 9.52 -13.17 -5.29
CA VAL A 124 8.57 -13.16 -6.41
C VAL A 124 9.28 -13.45 -7.72
N ASN A 125 10.37 -12.74 -7.97
CA ASN A 125 11.07 -12.77 -9.25
C ASN A 125 11.74 -14.14 -9.50
N MET A 126 12.17 -14.87 -8.46
CA MET A 126 12.70 -16.24 -8.54
C MET A 126 11.63 -17.28 -8.92
N GLN A 127 10.35 -17.04 -8.65
CA GLN A 127 9.28 -18.00 -8.98
C GLN A 127 8.82 -17.97 -10.44
N LYS A 128 9.38 -17.15 -11.29
CA LYS A 128 9.03 -16.98 -12.71
C LYS A 128 9.25 -18.18 -13.60
N GLY A 129 9.92 -19.21 -13.14
CA GLY A 129 9.96 -20.49 -13.84
C GLY A 129 8.62 -21.26 -13.79
N LEU A 130 7.71 -20.87 -12.91
CA LEU A 130 6.39 -21.46 -12.78
C LEU A 130 5.40 -20.63 -13.61
N LYS A 131 5.22 -21.02 -14.88
CA LYS A 131 4.15 -20.51 -15.76
C LYS A 131 2.81 -20.67 -15.08
N GLY A 132 2.22 -19.58 -14.62
CA GLY A 132 0.86 -19.53 -14.12
C GLY A 132 0.23 -18.22 -14.50
N GLU A 133 -0.85 -18.26 -15.29
CA GLU A 133 -1.67 -17.12 -15.72
C GLU A 133 -2.20 -16.25 -14.56
N SER A 134 -2.01 -16.70 -13.31
CA SER A 134 -2.60 -16.10 -12.13
C SER A 134 -1.93 -14.80 -11.65
N ALA A 135 -0.66 -14.56 -11.95
CA ALA A 135 0.03 -13.35 -11.47
C ALA A 135 -0.21 -12.15 -12.39
N GLN A 136 -0.25 -12.37 -13.69
CA GLN A 136 -0.41 -11.31 -14.70
C GLN A 136 -1.82 -10.71 -14.71
N ALA A 137 -2.86 -11.55 -14.51
CA ALA A 137 -4.25 -11.10 -14.41
C ALA A 137 -4.56 -10.39 -13.08
N LYS A 138 -3.76 -10.65 -12.05
CA LYS A 138 -3.96 -10.10 -10.70
C LYS A 138 -3.31 -8.74 -10.49
N TYR A 139 -2.23 -8.47 -11.24
CA TYR A 139 -1.45 -7.24 -11.13
C TYR A 139 -1.21 -6.69 -12.53
N ASP A 140 -1.33 -5.37 -12.69
CA ASP A 140 -0.85 -4.66 -13.88
C ASP A 140 0.70 -4.59 -13.80
N LEU A 141 1.33 -5.73 -14.08
CA LEU A 141 2.79 -5.86 -14.05
C LEU A 141 3.36 -5.42 -15.39
N ASP A 142 4.56 -4.84 -15.36
CA ASP A 142 5.33 -4.52 -16.55
C ASP A 142 5.48 -5.74 -17.49
N LYS A 143 5.75 -5.48 -18.78
CA LYS A 143 5.80 -6.49 -19.86
C LYS A 143 6.64 -7.74 -19.56
N ASP A 144 7.54 -7.65 -18.59
CA ASP A 144 8.44 -8.75 -18.18
C ASP A 144 7.92 -9.53 -16.96
N ASN A 145 6.72 -9.20 -16.45
CA ASN A 145 6.13 -9.82 -15.25
C ASN A 145 7.02 -9.72 -13.98
N LEU A 146 7.92 -8.74 -13.92
CA LEU A 146 8.79 -8.50 -12.77
C LEU A 146 8.17 -7.46 -11.84
N ILE A 147 8.21 -7.73 -10.55
CA ILE A 147 7.95 -6.69 -9.54
C ILE A 147 9.25 -5.91 -9.35
N ASP A 148 9.15 -4.58 -9.47
CA ASP A 148 10.22 -3.64 -9.15
C ASP A 148 9.74 -2.74 -8.00
N PHE A 149 10.38 -2.87 -6.84
CA PHE A 149 10.13 -2.05 -5.67
C PHE A 149 11.06 -0.84 -5.55
N SER A 150 11.79 -0.45 -6.59
CA SER A 150 12.70 0.70 -6.54
C SER A 150 11.96 1.98 -6.13
N GLN A 151 10.83 2.28 -6.78
CA GLN A 151 10.00 3.44 -6.41
C GLN A 151 9.27 3.23 -5.08
N PHE A 152 8.91 1.99 -4.74
CA PHE A 152 8.27 1.67 -3.46
C PHE A 152 9.15 2.08 -2.26
N LYS A 153 10.48 2.06 -2.40
CA LYS A 153 11.42 2.49 -1.34
C LYS A 153 11.23 3.95 -0.91
N LEU A 154 10.55 4.79 -1.72
CA LEU A 154 10.16 6.14 -1.31
C LEU A 154 9.26 6.17 -0.06
N TRP A 155 8.47 5.13 0.20
CA TRP A 155 7.70 5.02 1.44
C TRP A 155 8.57 5.08 2.70
N TYR A 156 9.83 4.75 2.56
CA TYR A 156 10.78 4.77 3.66
C TYR A 156 11.53 6.09 3.80
N SER A 157 11.81 6.77 2.69
CA SER A 157 12.65 7.96 2.66
C SER A 157 11.85 9.27 2.54
N GLN A 158 10.57 9.20 2.16
CA GLN A 158 9.72 10.37 1.97
C GLN A 158 8.66 10.48 3.06
N SER A 159 8.62 11.62 3.74
CA SER A 159 7.62 11.97 4.76
C SER A 159 6.32 12.45 4.11
N GLY A 160 5.27 12.51 4.92
CA GLY A 160 3.95 13.01 4.53
C GLY A 160 3.02 11.91 4.03
N THR A 161 1.71 12.13 4.20
CA THR A 161 0.66 11.22 3.77
C THR A 161 0.18 11.62 2.37
N PRO A 162 0.22 10.71 1.37
CA PRO A 162 -0.30 10.99 0.05
C PRO A 162 -1.80 11.30 0.07
N ASN A 163 -2.18 12.33 -0.66
CA ASN A 163 -3.57 12.71 -0.90
C ASN A 163 -3.92 12.32 -2.33
N ILE A 164 -4.91 11.48 -2.51
CA ILE A 164 -5.32 10.92 -3.78
C ILE A 164 -6.67 11.52 -4.18
N ALA A 165 -6.67 12.35 -5.22
CA ALA A 165 -7.89 12.79 -5.86
C ALA A 165 -8.28 11.78 -6.94
N VAL A 166 -9.55 11.36 -6.94
CA VAL A 166 -10.11 10.40 -7.89
C VAL A 166 -11.25 11.06 -8.63
N ASN A 167 -11.16 11.10 -9.96
CA ASN A 167 -12.19 11.60 -10.84
C ASN A 167 -12.60 10.51 -11.83
N ARG A 168 -13.89 10.41 -12.11
CA ARG A 168 -14.46 9.41 -13.01
C ARG A 168 -15.11 10.06 -14.21
N SER A 169 -15.06 9.40 -15.34
CA SER A 169 -15.85 9.75 -16.53
C SER A 169 -16.33 8.50 -17.23
N TYR A 170 -17.53 8.55 -17.79
CA TYR A 170 -18.09 7.45 -18.56
C TYR A 170 -18.39 7.90 -19.99
N ASP A 171 -17.85 7.17 -20.95
CA ASP A 171 -18.13 7.39 -22.36
C ASP A 171 -19.21 6.43 -22.86
N GLU A 172 -20.39 6.96 -23.17
CA GLU A 172 -21.53 6.17 -23.65
C GLU A 172 -21.30 5.56 -25.04
N LYS A 173 -20.40 6.14 -25.85
CA LYS A 173 -20.13 5.65 -27.20
C LYS A 173 -19.27 4.39 -27.19
N SER A 174 -18.29 4.37 -26.33
CA SER A 174 -17.36 3.24 -26.16
C SER A 174 -17.73 2.29 -25.06
N ASN A 175 -18.77 2.61 -24.24
CA ASN A 175 -19.11 1.89 -23.02
C ASN A 175 -17.88 1.70 -22.11
N ALA A 176 -17.15 2.78 -21.88
CA ALA A 176 -15.92 2.76 -21.11
C ALA A 176 -16.00 3.68 -19.90
N LEU A 177 -15.62 3.15 -18.74
CA LEU A 177 -15.38 3.91 -17.52
C LEU A 177 -13.90 4.27 -17.43
N SER A 178 -13.59 5.54 -17.35
CA SER A 178 -12.24 6.05 -17.09
C SER A 178 -12.15 6.56 -15.66
N ILE A 179 -11.10 6.15 -14.93
CA ILE A 179 -10.81 6.58 -13.58
C ILE A 179 -9.42 7.22 -13.56
N ASN A 180 -9.38 8.49 -13.26
CA ASN A 180 -8.14 9.24 -13.10
C ASN A 180 -7.79 9.40 -11.63
N PHE A 181 -6.57 9.03 -11.29
CA PHE A 181 -5.98 9.22 -9.97
C PHE A 181 -4.90 10.30 -10.05
N THR A 182 -4.98 11.28 -9.17
CA THR A 182 -3.92 12.29 -9.02
C THR A 182 -3.41 12.23 -7.59
N GLN A 183 -2.12 11.96 -7.42
CA GLN A 183 -1.48 11.94 -6.11
C GLN A 183 -0.73 13.25 -5.84
N ASN A 184 -0.89 13.74 -4.62
CA ASN A 184 -0.19 14.90 -4.12
C ASN A 184 0.29 14.66 -2.70
N ILE A 185 1.54 15.04 -2.40
CA ILE A 185 2.09 14.99 -1.06
C ILE A 185 2.56 16.40 -0.72
N LYS A 186 2.08 16.91 0.41
CA LYS A 186 2.45 18.26 0.86
C LYS A 186 3.95 18.30 1.17
N PRO A 187 4.68 19.27 0.61
CA PRO A 187 6.05 19.55 1.03
C PRO A 187 6.12 19.84 2.53
N ASP A 188 7.21 19.45 3.16
CA ASP A 188 7.47 19.76 4.55
C ASP A 188 8.82 20.48 4.72
N ARG A 189 9.15 20.80 5.97
CA ARG A 189 10.35 21.58 6.32
C ARG A 189 11.66 20.95 5.82
N ASN A 190 11.72 19.61 5.79
CA ASN A 190 12.93 18.88 5.47
C ASN A 190 12.95 18.41 3.99
N GLN A 191 11.79 18.35 3.35
CA GLN A 191 11.63 17.86 1.98
C GLN A 191 10.70 18.78 1.18
N SER A 192 11.30 19.77 0.51
CA SER A 192 10.59 20.75 -0.31
C SER A 192 10.03 20.18 -1.63
N VAL A 193 10.57 19.07 -2.11
CA VAL A 193 10.13 18.36 -3.31
C VAL A 193 9.67 16.97 -2.91
N LYS A 194 8.49 16.58 -3.38
CA LYS A 194 7.91 15.24 -3.19
C LYS A 194 7.76 14.55 -4.53
N LEU A 195 8.24 13.32 -4.59
CA LEU A 195 8.12 12.45 -5.76
C LEU A 195 6.83 11.62 -5.68
N PRO A 196 6.26 11.22 -6.83
CA PRO A 196 5.15 10.28 -6.85
C PRO A 196 5.51 8.97 -6.16
N MET A 197 4.57 8.45 -5.36
CA MET A 197 4.72 7.20 -4.62
C MET A 197 4.22 6.02 -5.46
N PHE A 198 4.78 4.85 -5.19
CA PHE A 198 4.22 3.57 -5.63
C PHE A 198 3.08 3.19 -4.68
N ILE A 199 1.82 3.27 -5.14
CA ILE A 199 0.65 3.08 -4.27
C ILE A 199 -0.21 1.92 -4.79
N PRO A 200 -0.36 0.81 -4.03
CA PRO A 200 -1.27 -0.25 -4.38
C PRO A 200 -2.72 0.13 -4.05
N VAL A 201 -3.58 0.11 -5.04
CA VAL A 201 -5.02 0.32 -4.92
C VAL A 201 -5.72 -1.02 -5.10
N LYS A 202 -6.10 -1.68 -3.99
CA LYS A 202 -6.95 -2.86 -4.07
C LYS A 202 -8.32 -2.43 -4.58
N PHE A 203 -8.80 -3.07 -5.64
CA PHE A 203 -9.78 -2.52 -6.54
C PHE A 203 -10.86 -3.55 -6.93
N GLY A 204 -12.04 -3.07 -7.25
CA GLY A 204 -13.11 -3.81 -7.89
C GLY A 204 -14.10 -2.86 -8.59
N LEU A 205 -14.90 -3.38 -9.50
CA LEU A 205 -15.99 -2.65 -10.14
C LEU A 205 -17.32 -3.29 -9.76
N ILE A 206 -18.25 -2.47 -9.26
CA ILE A 206 -19.59 -2.90 -8.89
C ILE A 206 -20.58 -2.40 -9.95
N ALA A 207 -21.26 -3.32 -10.61
CA ALA A 207 -22.28 -3.00 -11.60
C ALA A 207 -23.53 -2.37 -10.93
N PRO A 208 -24.39 -1.68 -11.70
CA PRO A 208 -25.60 -1.03 -11.15
C PRO A 208 -26.58 -1.98 -10.44
N ASP A 209 -26.49 -3.28 -10.70
CA ASP A 209 -27.29 -4.32 -10.04
C ASP A 209 -26.65 -4.86 -8.74
N GLY A 210 -25.53 -4.28 -8.29
CA GLY A 210 -24.82 -4.65 -7.07
C GLY A 210 -23.82 -5.79 -7.22
N ARG A 211 -23.71 -6.40 -8.40
CA ARG A 211 -22.73 -7.48 -8.62
C ARG A 211 -21.35 -6.94 -8.96
N GLU A 212 -20.33 -7.61 -8.46
CA GLU A 212 -18.95 -7.32 -8.88
C GLU A 212 -18.73 -7.78 -10.32
N ILE A 213 -18.07 -6.93 -11.12
CA ILE A 213 -17.74 -7.26 -12.52
C ILE A 213 -16.53 -8.18 -12.52
N GLU A 214 -16.71 -9.40 -13.02
CA GLU A 214 -15.64 -10.38 -13.18
C GLU A 214 -14.57 -9.89 -14.18
N ASN A 215 -13.37 -10.47 -14.09
CA ASN A 215 -12.21 -10.15 -14.94
C ASN A 215 -11.73 -8.69 -14.89
N THR A 216 -12.06 -7.95 -13.84
CA THR A 216 -11.41 -6.68 -13.55
C THR A 216 -10.10 -6.92 -12.79
N PRO A 217 -9.06 -6.06 -12.97
CA PRO A 217 -7.86 -6.13 -12.14
C PRO A 217 -8.24 -6.00 -10.66
N GLN A 218 -7.75 -6.90 -9.81
CA GLN A 218 -8.01 -6.82 -8.38
C GLN A 218 -7.14 -5.77 -7.69
N MET A 219 -6.13 -5.25 -8.39
CA MET A 219 -5.22 -4.25 -7.88
C MET A 219 -4.71 -3.36 -9.04
N LEU A 220 -4.73 -2.05 -8.81
CA LEU A 220 -4.07 -1.07 -9.65
C LEU A 220 -2.83 -0.55 -8.92
N ILE A 221 -1.79 -0.22 -9.66
CA ILE A 221 -0.58 0.38 -9.10
C ILE A 221 -0.44 1.80 -9.62
N LEU A 222 -0.45 2.77 -8.71
CA LEU A 222 -0.15 4.16 -9.06
C LEU A 222 1.34 4.39 -8.93
N LYS A 223 1.96 4.87 -9.99
CA LYS A 223 3.40 5.21 -10.03
C LYS A 223 3.62 6.67 -10.44
N ASP A 224 2.68 7.26 -11.17
CA ASP A 224 2.78 8.61 -11.71
C ASP A 224 2.03 9.63 -10.85
N LYS A 225 2.37 10.91 -11.02
CA LYS A 225 1.64 12.02 -10.38
C LYS A 225 0.17 12.03 -10.77
N SER A 226 -0.15 11.70 -12.01
CA SER A 226 -1.52 11.51 -12.50
C SER A 226 -1.55 10.31 -13.44
N GLN A 227 -2.48 9.39 -13.21
CA GLN A 227 -2.59 8.14 -13.95
C GLN A 227 -4.06 7.81 -14.20
N THR A 228 -4.39 7.40 -15.42
CA THR A 228 -5.76 7.05 -15.80
C THR A 228 -5.84 5.58 -16.18
N PHE A 229 -6.86 4.91 -15.67
CA PHE A 229 -7.21 3.54 -16.03
C PHE A 229 -8.55 3.54 -16.76
N GLU A 230 -8.63 2.81 -17.88
CA GLU A 230 -9.83 2.68 -18.70
C GLU A 230 -10.37 1.26 -18.63
N PHE A 231 -11.65 1.13 -18.32
CA PHE A 231 -12.38 -0.14 -18.23
C PHE A 231 -13.47 -0.17 -19.29
N LYS A 232 -13.24 -0.97 -20.33
CA LYS A 232 -14.17 -1.15 -21.46
C LYS A 232 -15.27 -2.15 -21.12
N ASN A 233 -16.37 -2.09 -21.89
CA ASN A 233 -17.54 -2.97 -21.70
C ASN A 233 -18.15 -2.86 -20.29
N THR A 234 -18.13 -1.66 -19.70
CA THR A 234 -18.81 -1.35 -18.46
C THR A 234 -20.18 -0.75 -18.73
N SER A 235 -21.11 -0.90 -17.81
CA SER A 235 -22.42 -0.27 -17.85
C SER A 235 -22.37 1.14 -17.26
N LYS A 236 -23.18 2.06 -17.78
CA LYS A 236 -23.39 3.36 -17.12
C LYS A 236 -23.89 3.14 -15.68
N GLY A 237 -23.31 3.86 -14.73
CA GLY A 237 -23.59 3.70 -13.30
C GLY A 237 -22.74 2.63 -12.61
N THR A 238 -21.78 1.98 -13.30
CA THR A 238 -20.78 1.15 -12.63
C THR A 238 -19.92 1.99 -11.71
N LEU A 239 -19.73 1.53 -10.47
CA LEU A 239 -18.95 2.23 -9.45
C LEU A 239 -17.67 1.46 -9.10
N PRO A 240 -16.53 2.16 -8.99
CA PRO A 240 -15.31 1.56 -8.49
C PRO A 240 -15.32 1.46 -6.95
N SER A 241 -15.02 0.28 -6.43
CA SER A 241 -14.63 0.08 -5.05
C SER A 241 -13.12 0.26 -4.93
N LEU A 242 -12.68 1.21 -4.13
CA LEU A 242 -11.31 1.70 -4.10
C LEU A 242 -10.64 1.45 -2.74
N PHE A 243 -9.36 1.11 -2.76
CA PHE A 243 -8.55 0.90 -1.55
C PHE A 243 -9.15 -0.11 -0.57
N ARG A 244 -9.74 -1.17 -1.07
CA ARG A 244 -10.35 -2.25 -0.27
C ARG A 244 -9.40 -2.71 0.83
N GLY A 245 -9.94 -2.85 2.05
CA GLY A 245 -9.15 -3.17 3.23
C GLY A 245 -8.09 -2.13 3.60
N PHE A 246 -8.23 -0.89 3.10
CA PHE A 246 -7.26 0.19 3.27
C PHE A 246 -5.87 -0.23 2.77
N SER A 247 -5.79 -0.55 1.47
CA SER A 247 -4.60 -1.15 0.83
C SER A 247 -3.35 -0.27 0.82
N ALA A 248 -3.48 1.03 1.13
CA ALA A 248 -2.36 1.96 1.31
C ALA A 248 -2.72 3.07 2.31
N PRO A 249 -1.74 3.59 3.08
CA PRO A 249 -1.94 4.67 4.04
C PRO A 249 -2.03 6.03 3.35
N VAL A 250 -3.20 6.32 2.77
CA VAL A 250 -3.47 7.53 1.99
C VAL A 250 -4.76 8.21 2.42
N VAL A 251 -4.90 9.49 2.10
CA VAL A 251 -6.17 10.22 2.15
C VAL A 251 -6.78 10.21 0.76
N ILE A 252 -8.05 9.85 0.67
CA ILE A 252 -8.77 9.73 -0.60
C ILE A 252 -9.83 10.82 -0.68
N ASN A 253 -9.89 11.53 -1.81
CA ASN A 253 -10.95 12.45 -2.16
C ASN A 253 -11.59 11.95 -3.46
N THR A 254 -12.83 11.58 -3.38
CA THR A 254 -13.62 11.04 -4.49
C THR A 254 -14.74 12.00 -4.89
N ASP A 255 -15.23 11.83 -6.10
CA ASP A 255 -16.41 12.52 -6.64
C ASP A 255 -17.72 11.76 -6.37
N PHE A 256 -17.71 10.76 -5.49
CA PHE A 256 -18.91 9.98 -5.17
C PHE A 256 -20.01 10.83 -4.53
N THR A 257 -21.25 10.64 -5.02
CA THR A 257 -22.42 11.19 -4.36
C THR A 257 -22.77 10.41 -3.08
N PRO A 258 -23.56 10.97 -2.16
CA PRO A 258 -24.03 10.24 -0.98
C PRO A 258 -24.76 8.93 -1.35
N GLU A 259 -25.54 8.93 -2.44
CA GLU A 259 -26.29 7.77 -2.92
C GLU A 259 -25.32 6.67 -3.43
N GLU A 260 -24.28 7.05 -4.15
CA GLU A 260 -23.23 6.12 -4.61
C GLU A 260 -22.45 5.53 -3.44
N LEU A 261 -22.15 6.32 -2.41
CA LEU A 261 -21.51 5.82 -1.19
C LEU A 261 -22.42 4.84 -0.44
N ALA A 262 -23.71 5.14 -0.32
CA ALA A 262 -24.68 4.22 0.29
C ALA A 262 -24.81 2.92 -0.51
N PHE A 263 -24.79 2.99 -1.84
CA PHE A 263 -24.80 1.83 -2.72
C PHE A 263 -23.53 0.96 -2.52
N LEU A 264 -22.34 1.56 -2.47
CA LEU A 264 -21.10 0.84 -2.20
C LEU A 264 -21.11 0.19 -0.81
N MET A 265 -21.62 0.88 0.22
CA MET A 265 -21.74 0.30 1.57
C MET A 265 -22.64 -0.95 1.63
N ALA A 266 -23.59 -1.08 0.71
CA ALA A 266 -24.51 -2.22 0.65
C ALA A 266 -23.99 -3.37 -0.21
N ASN A 267 -23.07 -3.13 -1.14
CA ASN A 267 -22.74 -4.09 -2.19
C ASN A 267 -21.23 -4.42 -2.30
N ASP A 268 -20.37 -3.76 -1.51
CA ASP A 268 -18.89 -3.99 -1.53
C ASP A 268 -18.42 -4.85 -0.34
#